data_f44c7c0e20690795711b3d6dcf47ba61
#
_entry.id   f44c7c0e20690795711b3d6dcf47ba61
#
_cell.length_a   1.000
_cell.length_b   1.000
_cell.length_c   1.000
_cell.angle_alpha   90.00
_cell.angle_beta   90.00
_cell.angle_gamma   90.00
#
_symmetry.space_group_name_H-M   'P 1'
#
loop_
_entity.id
_entity.type
_entity.pdbx_description
1 polymer ?
#
loop_
_entity_poly.entity_id
_entity_poly.type
_entity_poly.pdbx_seq_one_letter_code
_entity_poly.pdbx_strand_id
1 'polypeptide(L)'
;MKGYNRLEQIMDFLKSHNLVTVDQLVAATNASPATIRRDLIKLDQEGVISRTHGGVTLNRFIPSQPTTLEKAQRSPLEKQAIASAAAALVKAGDAIVLDAGTTMIELARQITHLPLRVITSDLHIALFLSEFKQIEVTIIGGRIDDSSQSCIGDHGRRLLQTIWPDLAFVSCNGWDLEKGITAPTEEKAALKRDLMANARRRILLADSSKYGAWSLFNIAPLASLTDIVTDANLPDKTREALETLSPQLIIAD
;
A
#
# COMPACT_ATOMS: atom_id res chain seq x y z
N MET A 1 -16.08 16.70 18.90
CA MET A 1 -15.66 17.24 17.61
C MET A 1 -14.34 18.03 17.61
N LYS A 2 -14.05 18.95 18.56
CA LYS A 2 -12.77 19.72 18.58
C LYS A 2 -11.47 18.87 18.75
N GLY A 3 -11.54 17.71 19.38
CA GLY A 3 -10.36 16.87 19.62
C GLY A 3 -9.93 16.03 18.42
N TYR A 4 -10.87 15.59 17.58
CA TYR A 4 -10.58 14.79 16.40
C TYR A 4 -9.81 15.61 15.34
N ASN A 5 -10.27 16.81 15.07
CA ASN A 5 -9.61 17.74 14.13
C ASN A 5 -8.17 18.10 14.57
N ARG A 6 -7.89 18.19 15.89
CA ARG A 6 -6.54 18.52 16.39
C ARG A 6 -5.56 17.36 16.23
N LEU A 7 -5.96 16.12 16.45
CA LEU A 7 -5.10 14.95 16.22
C LEU A 7 -4.73 14.84 14.74
N GLU A 8 -5.66 15.11 13.83
CA GLU A 8 -5.38 15.18 12.39
C GLU A 8 -4.35 16.28 12.07
N GLN A 9 -4.51 17.48 12.62
CA GLN A 9 -3.54 18.56 12.45
C GLN A 9 -2.14 18.20 12.96
N ILE A 10 -2.05 17.52 14.12
CA ILE A 10 -0.77 17.00 14.64
C ILE A 10 -0.16 15.99 13.67
N MET A 11 -0.97 15.06 13.17
CA MET A 11 -0.51 14.04 12.24
C MET A 11 -0.02 14.63 10.92
N ASP A 12 -0.75 15.58 10.35
CA ASP A 12 -0.38 16.22 9.09
C ASP A 12 0.90 17.05 9.24
N PHE A 13 1.07 17.72 10.38
CA PHE A 13 2.30 18.42 10.69
C PHE A 13 3.49 17.46 10.83
N LEU A 14 3.29 16.31 11.50
CA LEU A 14 4.32 15.27 11.65
C LEU A 14 4.67 14.56 10.32
N LYS A 15 3.73 14.46 9.36
CA LYS A 15 4.03 13.90 8.03
C LYS A 15 5.01 14.76 7.24
N SER A 16 4.92 16.08 7.39
CA SER A 16 5.76 17.06 6.67
C SER A 16 7.10 17.37 7.37
N HIS A 17 7.30 16.87 8.60
CA HIS A 17 8.50 17.16 9.40
C HIS A 17 9.06 15.88 10.02
N ASN A 18 10.37 15.68 9.91
CA ASN A 18 11.02 14.46 10.43
C ASN A 18 11.09 14.40 11.96
N LEU A 19 11.24 15.57 12.60
CA LEU A 19 11.30 15.70 14.06
C LEU A 19 10.59 17.01 14.44
N VAL A 20 9.68 16.94 15.39
CA VAL A 20 8.82 18.06 15.77
C VAL A 20 8.85 18.25 17.27
N THR A 21 9.06 19.47 17.73
CA THR A 21 8.97 19.82 19.16
C THR A 21 7.53 20.09 19.58
N VAL A 22 7.28 20.02 20.90
CA VAL A 22 5.96 20.39 21.46
C VAL A 22 5.59 21.82 21.09
N ASP A 23 6.55 22.75 21.11
CA ASP A 23 6.32 24.16 20.82
C ASP A 23 5.92 24.41 19.37
N GLN A 24 6.50 23.66 18.43
CA GLN A 24 6.07 23.69 17.02
C GLN A 24 4.64 23.18 16.85
N LEU A 25 4.25 22.12 17.55
CA LEU A 25 2.87 21.62 17.52
C LEU A 25 1.88 22.58 18.18
N VAL A 26 2.28 23.25 19.25
CA VAL A 26 1.49 24.32 19.89
C VAL A 26 1.24 25.45 18.88
N ALA A 27 2.26 25.91 18.17
CA ALA A 27 2.14 26.95 17.14
C ALA A 27 1.25 26.50 15.97
N ALA A 28 1.39 25.25 15.51
CA ALA A 28 0.64 24.72 14.37
C ALA A 28 -0.85 24.45 14.69
N THR A 29 -1.18 24.06 15.94
CA THR A 29 -2.54 23.67 16.31
C THR A 29 -3.30 24.69 17.15
N ASN A 30 -2.60 25.75 17.58
CA ASN A 30 -3.12 26.77 18.49
C ASN A 30 -3.69 26.18 19.82
N ALA A 31 -3.13 25.07 20.30
CA ALA A 31 -3.52 24.37 21.50
C ALA A 31 -2.51 24.60 22.63
N SER A 32 -2.92 24.43 23.89
CA SER A 32 -1.98 24.59 25.02
C SER A 32 -0.92 23.47 25.04
N PRO A 33 0.30 23.73 25.57
CA PRO A 33 1.34 22.71 25.73
C PRO A 33 0.88 21.46 26.51
N ALA A 34 0.03 21.64 27.51
CA ALA A 34 -0.52 20.54 28.31
C ALA A 34 -1.47 19.67 27.46
N THR A 35 -2.25 20.27 26.59
CA THR A 35 -3.15 19.56 25.67
C THR A 35 -2.34 18.76 24.64
N ILE A 36 -1.33 19.38 24.02
CA ILE A 36 -0.45 18.70 23.07
C ILE A 36 0.27 17.53 23.72
N ARG A 37 0.84 17.70 24.92
CA ARG A 37 1.51 16.59 25.63
C ARG A 37 0.57 15.42 25.91
N ARG A 38 -0.72 15.67 26.23
CA ARG A 38 -1.72 14.61 26.44
C ARG A 38 -2.05 13.88 25.14
N ASP A 39 -2.22 14.63 24.06
CA ASP A 39 -2.46 14.04 22.74
C ASP A 39 -1.25 13.20 22.26
N LEU A 40 -0.04 13.68 22.49
CA LEU A 40 1.18 12.94 22.17
C LEU A 40 1.35 11.67 23.02
N ILE A 41 0.95 11.67 24.31
CA ILE A 41 0.96 10.46 25.14
C ILE A 41 0.00 9.43 24.53
N LYS A 42 -1.19 9.85 24.11
CA LYS A 42 -2.15 8.96 23.47
C LYS A 42 -1.59 8.37 22.17
N LEU A 43 -1.03 9.20 21.28
CA LEU A 43 -0.45 8.75 20.01
C LEU A 43 0.78 7.83 20.21
N ASP A 44 1.55 8.05 21.26
CA ASP A 44 2.69 7.22 21.63
C ASP A 44 2.22 5.83 22.14
N GLN A 45 1.19 5.81 23.00
CA GLN A 45 0.56 4.58 23.47
C GLN A 45 -0.08 3.77 22.33
N GLU A 46 -0.63 4.44 21.33
CA GLU A 46 -1.18 3.83 20.11
C GLU A 46 -0.06 3.43 19.12
N GLY A 47 1.21 3.69 19.42
CA GLY A 47 2.34 3.36 18.56
C GLY A 47 2.42 4.19 17.27
N VAL A 48 1.71 5.31 17.20
CA VAL A 48 1.65 6.18 16.02
C VAL A 48 2.89 7.08 15.95
N ILE A 49 3.43 7.46 17.10
CA ILE A 49 4.61 8.32 17.19
C ILE A 49 5.69 7.66 18.08
N SER A 50 6.91 8.16 17.95
CA SER A 50 8.01 7.87 18.86
C SER A 50 8.51 9.17 19.48
N ARG A 51 8.74 9.16 20.80
CA ARG A 51 9.27 10.31 21.55
C ARG A 51 10.78 10.15 21.72
N THR A 52 11.52 11.20 21.41
CA THR A 52 12.97 11.27 21.58
C THR A 52 13.34 12.45 22.48
N HIS A 53 14.61 12.54 22.90
CA HIS A 53 15.10 13.68 23.68
C HIS A 53 15.00 15.03 22.94
N GLY A 54 14.92 15.02 21.61
CA GLY A 54 14.81 16.22 20.77
C GLY A 54 13.39 16.56 20.31
N GLY A 55 12.40 15.70 20.56
CA GLY A 55 11.03 15.93 20.08
C GLY A 55 10.25 14.65 19.81
N VAL A 56 9.33 14.76 18.86
CA VAL A 56 8.40 13.70 18.45
C VAL A 56 8.56 13.44 16.95
N THR A 57 8.55 12.20 16.57
CA THR A 57 8.56 11.75 15.16
C THR A 57 7.46 10.74 14.94
N LEU A 58 6.96 10.64 13.70
CA LEU A 58 6.05 9.56 13.34
C LEU A 58 6.76 8.21 13.47
N ASN A 59 6.08 7.27 14.09
CA ASN A 59 6.51 5.88 14.03
C ASN A 59 6.11 5.31 12.66
N ARG A 60 7.06 5.25 11.75
CA ARG A 60 6.85 4.77 10.37
C ARG A 60 7.00 3.25 10.25
N PHE A 61 7.36 2.59 11.36
CA PHE A 61 7.43 1.13 11.40
C PHE A 61 6.03 0.53 11.62
N ILE A 62 5.65 -0.40 10.73
CA ILE A 62 4.36 -1.11 10.75
C ILE A 62 4.61 -2.54 11.23
N PRO A 63 4.37 -2.84 12.52
CA PRO A 63 4.70 -4.14 13.11
C PRO A 63 3.75 -5.27 12.66
N SER A 64 2.52 -4.93 12.32
CA SER A 64 1.47 -5.90 12.00
C SER A 64 0.62 -5.48 10.80
N GLN A 65 -0.06 -6.44 10.20
CA GLN A 65 -0.98 -6.20 9.09
C GLN A 65 -2.29 -5.58 9.60
N PRO A 66 -2.70 -4.39 9.17
CA PRO A 66 -4.06 -3.91 9.38
C PRO A 66 -5.06 -4.82 8.66
N THR A 67 -6.26 -4.98 9.22
CA THR A 67 -7.34 -5.76 8.60
C THR A 67 -7.80 -5.15 7.28
N THR A 68 -8.45 -5.97 6.44
CA THR A 68 -9.05 -5.47 5.18
C THR A 68 -10.08 -4.37 5.44
N LEU A 69 -10.88 -4.51 6.52
CA LEU A 69 -11.89 -3.51 6.89
C LEU A 69 -11.24 -2.17 7.28
N GLU A 70 -10.22 -2.19 8.13
CA GLU A 70 -9.48 -0.97 8.52
C GLU A 70 -8.83 -0.30 7.31
N LYS A 71 -8.25 -1.09 6.39
CA LYS A 71 -7.67 -0.57 5.15
C LYS A 71 -8.71 0.02 4.21
N ALA A 72 -9.91 -0.56 4.12
CA ALA A 72 -10.98 -0.06 3.26
C ALA A 72 -11.42 1.36 3.62
N GLN A 73 -11.36 1.71 4.90
CA GLN A 73 -11.75 3.03 5.40
C GLN A 73 -10.68 4.13 5.19
N ARG A 74 -9.44 3.74 4.84
CA ARG A 74 -8.33 4.68 4.65
C ARG A 74 -8.19 5.03 3.18
N SER A 75 -8.06 6.32 2.88
CA SER A 75 -7.76 6.84 1.53
C SER A 75 -8.65 6.24 0.41
N PRO A 76 -9.99 6.24 0.53
CA PRO A 76 -10.85 5.60 -0.46
C PRO A 76 -10.80 6.28 -1.83
N LEU A 77 -10.70 7.61 -1.89
CA LEU A 77 -10.64 8.39 -3.14
C LEU A 77 -9.31 8.14 -3.85
N GLU A 78 -8.20 8.18 -3.12
CA GLU A 78 -6.87 7.91 -3.65
C GLU A 78 -6.78 6.50 -4.23
N LYS A 79 -7.39 5.50 -3.59
CA LYS A 79 -7.43 4.13 -4.14
C LYS A 79 -8.24 4.03 -5.42
N GLN A 80 -9.35 4.75 -5.52
CA GLN A 80 -10.15 4.80 -6.76
C GLN A 80 -9.38 5.46 -7.89
N ALA A 81 -8.72 6.58 -7.63
CA ALA A 81 -7.87 7.25 -8.61
C ALA A 81 -6.71 6.33 -9.07
N ILE A 82 -5.97 5.74 -8.13
CA ILE A 82 -4.90 4.78 -8.42
C ILE A 82 -5.43 3.60 -9.25
N ALA A 83 -6.57 3.04 -8.88
CA ALA A 83 -7.19 1.94 -9.60
C ALA A 83 -7.58 2.34 -11.03
N SER A 84 -8.08 3.56 -11.23
CA SER A 84 -8.42 4.09 -12.55
C SER A 84 -7.18 4.24 -13.44
N ALA A 85 -6.11 4.83 -12.91
CA ALA A 85 -4.84 4.94 -13.63
C ALA A 85 -4.24 3.55 -13.96
N ALA A 86 -4.34 2.60 -13.04
CA ALA A 86 -3.86 1.22 -13.24
C ALA A 86 -4.70 0.45 -14.26
N ALA A 87 -6.03 0.64 -14.28
CA ALA A 87 -6.92 -0.01 -15.25
C ALA A 87 -6.58 0.36 -16.70
N ALA A 88 -6.11 1.58 -16.95
CA ALA A 88 -5.67 2.02 -18.27
C ALA A 88 -4.44 1.26 -18.81
N LEU A 89 -3.72 0.55 -17.94
CA LEU A 89 -2.56 -0.27 -18.30
C LEU A 89 -2.95 -1.68 -18.77
N VAL A 90 -4.18 -2.11 -18.47
CA VAL A 90 -4.69 -3.47 -18.76
C VAL A 90 -5.32 -3.52 -20.13
N LYS A 91 -5.01 -4.55 -20.90
CA LYS A 91 -5.54 -4.78 -22.25
C LYS A 91 -6.34 -6.07 -22.32
N ALA A 92 -7.29 -6.11 -23.22
CA ALA A 92 -8.02 -7.33 -23.56
C ALA A 92 -7.06 -8.48 -23.93
N GLY A 93 -7.25 -9.63 -23.30
CA GLY A 93 -6.42 -10.82 -23.50
C GLY A 93 -5.21 -10.93 -22.57
N ASP A 94 -4.90 -9.92 -21.76
CA ASP A 94 -3.79 -9.98 -20.81
C ASP A 94 -4.00 -11.09 -19.76
N ALA A 95 -2.90 -11.72 -19.38
CA ALA A 95 -2.78 -12.52 -18.16
C ALA A 95 -2.23 -11.64 -17.04
N ILE A 96 -3.04 -11.38 -16.02
CA ILE A 96 -2.69 -10.47 -14.93
C ILE A 96 -2.66 -11.15 -13.57
N VAL A 97 -1.75 -10.73 -12.72
CA VAL A 97 -1.72 -11.10 -11.31
C VAL A 97 -2.20 -9.90 -10.48
N LEU A 98 -3.20 -10.12 -9.65
CA LEU A 98 -3.69 -9.15 -8.66
C LEU A 98 -3.31 -9.63 -7.25
N ASP A 99 -2.48 -8.88 -6.59
CA ASP A 99 -2.17 -9.06 -5.18
C ASP A 99 -3.41 -8.83 -4.28
N ALA A 100 -3.33 -9.15 -3.01
CA ALA A 100 -4.41 -8.89 -2.08
C ALA A 100 -4.43 -7.45 -1.58
N GLY A 101 -5.63 -6.87 -1.51
CA GLY A 101 -5.82 -5.58 -0.86
C GLY A 101 -6.90 -4.70 -1.47
N THR A 102 -7.30 -3.69 -0.70
CA THR A 102 -8.44 -2.83 -1.04
C THR A 102 -8.25 -2.00 -2.31
N THR A 103 -7.03 -1.57 -2.63
CA THR A 103 -6.73 -0.91 -3.92
C THR A 103 -6.88 -1.88 -5.10
N MET A 104 -6.51 -3.15 -4.91
CA MET A 104 -6.67 -4.20 -5.93
C MET A 104 -8.14 -4.55 -6.17
N ILE A 105 -8.98 -4.50 -5.12
CA ILE A 105 -10.43 -4.66 -5.25
C ILE A 105 -11.02 -3.52 -6.10
N GLU A 106 -10.58 -2.28 -5.90
CA GLU A 106 -11.00 -1.16 -6.75
C GLU A 106 -10.55 -1.34 -8.21
N LEU A 107 -9.32 -1.81 -8.45
CA LEU A 107 -8.85 -2.15 -9.80
C LEU A 107 -9.70 -3.26 -10.43
N ALA A 108 -9.97 -4.33 -9.69
CA ALA A 108 -10.79 -5.45 -10.16
C ALA A 108 -12.18 -4.98 -10.65
N ARG A 109 -12.79 -4.02 -9.96
CA ARG A 109 -14.09 -3.44 -10.37
C ARG A 109 -14.04 -2.72 -11.71
N GLN A 110 -12.91 -2.12 -12.06
CA GLN A 110 -12.78 -1.31 -13.27
C GLN A 110 -12.44 -2.11 -14.52
N ILE A 111 -11.90 -3.32 -14.37
CA ILE A 111 -11.47 -4.16 -15.50
C ILE A 111 -12.49 -5.24 -15.90
N THR A 112 -13.66 -5.29 -15.28
CA THR A 112 -14.69 -6.33 -15.48
C THR A 112 -15.20 -6.44 -16.94
N HIS A 113 -15.05 -5.40 -17.73
CA HIS A 113 -15.50 -5.35 -19.12
C HIS A 113 -14.51 -6.00 -20.11
N LEU A 114 -13.29 -6.33 -19.66
CA LEU A 114 -12.24 -6.90 -20.51
C LEU A 114 -12.22 -8.44 -20.42
N PRO A 115 -11.98 -9.16 -21.53
CA PRO A 115 -11.63 -10.57 -21.47
C PRO A 115 -10.21 -10.72 -20.92
N LEU A 116 -10.05 -11.38 -19.76
CA LEU A 116 -8.78 -11.47 -19.03
C LEU A 116 -8.58 -12.86 -18.45
N ARG A 117 -7.32 -13.19 -18.16
CA ARG A 117 -6.92 -14.24 -17.21
C ARG A 117 -6.40 -13.58 -15.96
N VAL A 118 -7.08 -13.77 -14.84
CA VAL A 118 -6.73 -13.15 -13.55
C VAL A 118 -6.28 -14.21 -12.55
N ILE A 119 -5.09 -14.05 -12.04
CA ILE A 119 -4.54 -14.86 -10.96
C ILE A 119 -4.49 -13.99 -9.71
N THR A 120 -5.04 -14.46 -8.61
CA THR A 120 -5.04 -13.69 -7.35
C THR A 120 -4.91 -14.56 -6.12
N SER A 121 -4.39 -14.00 -5.04
CA SER A 121 -4.44 -14.58 -3.69
C SER A 121 -5.65 -14.13 -2.88
N ASP A 122 -6.34 -13.07 -3.31
CA ASP A 122 -7.42 -12.42 -2.56
C ASP A 122 -8.75 -13.12 -2.80
N LEU A 123 -9.41 -13.56 -1.74
CA LEU A 123 -10.68 -14.27 -1.82
C LEU A 123 -11.82 -13.37 -2.32
N HIS A 124 -11.82 -12.09 -1.95
CA HIS A 124 -12.86 -11.14 -2.38
C HIS A 124 -12.73 -10.84 -3.88
N ILE A 125 -11.50 -10.65 -4.37
CA ILE A 125 -11.24 -10.44 -5.80
C ILE A 125 -11.64 -11.68 -6.58
N ALA A 126 -11.25 -12.88 -6.12
CA ALA A 126 -11.57 -14.12 -6.81
C ALA A 126 -13.08 -14.35 -6.91
N LEU A 127 -13.82 -14.20 -5.81
CA LEU A 127 -15.28 -14.33 -5.81
C LEU A 127 -15.95 -13.28 -6.69
N PHE A 128 -15.57 -12.02 -6.56
CA PHE A 128 -16.14 -10.93 -7.35
C PHE A 128 -15.93 -11.13 -8.86
N LEU A 129 -14.70 -11.42 -9.30
CA LEU A 129 -14.40 -11.56 -10.71
C LEU A 129 -14.96 -12.86 -11.32
N SER A 130 -15.20 -13.90 -10.51
CA SER A 130 -15.80 -15.15 -11.00
C SER A 130 -17.25 -15.00 -11.51
N GLU A 131 -17.91 -13.89 -11.21
CA GLU A 131 -19.25 -13.57 -11.72
C GLU A 131 -19.22 -13.13 -13.20
N PHE A 132 -18.05 -12.77 -13.76
CA PHE A 132 -17.89 -12.23 -15.11
C PHE A 132 -17.38 -13.30 -16.08
N LYS A 133 -18.24 -13.77 -16.99
CA LYS A 133 -17.96 -14.90 -17.91
C LYS A 133 -16.75 -14.69 -18.81
N GLN A 134 -16.38 -13.43 -19.11
CA GLN A 134 -15.23 -13.08 -19.95
C GLN A 134 -13.90 -13.12 -19.19
N ILE A 135 -13.93 -13.34 -17.87
CA ILE A 135 -12.73 -13.38 -17.03
C ILE A 135 -12.51 -14.82 -16.54
N GLU A 136 -11.37 -15.38 -16.88
CA GLU A 136 -10.90 -16.64 -16.32
C GLU A 136 -10.15 -16.34 -15.01
N VAL A 137 -10.68 -16.80 -13.87
CA VAL A 137 -10.10 -16.53 -12.55
C VAL A 137 -9.41 -17.76 -12.00
N THR A 138 -8.16 -17.60 -11.60
CA THR A 138 -7.39 -18.58 -10.85
C THR A 138 -7.08 -18.04 -9.44
N ILE A 139 -7.63 -18.69 -8.40
CA ILE A 139 -7.23 -18.41 -7.03
C ILE A 139 -5.99 -19.26 -6.68
N ILE A 140 -4.91 -18.62 -6.20
CA ILE A 140 -3.79 -19.38 -5.65
C ILE A 140 -4.19 -19.95 -4.30
N GLY A 141 -4.11 -21.24 -4.14
CA GLY A 141 -4.49 -21.93 -2.91
C GLY A 141 -3.51 -21.68 -1.77
N GLY A 142 -3.85 -22.17 -0.58
CA GLY A 142 -3.01 -22.11 0.60
C GLY A 142 -3.79 -21.90 1.89
N ARG A 143 -3.11 -21.52 2.96
CA ARG A 143 -3.71 -21.11 4.22
C ARG A 143 -4.30 -19.70 4.07
N ILE A 144 -5.48 -19.49 4.60
CA ILE A 144 -6.10 -18.16 4.62
C ILE A 144 -5.48 -17.33 5.75
N ASP A 145 -4.99 -16.15 5.43
CA ASP A 145 -4.57 -15.13 6.39
C ASP A 145 -5.78 -14.30 6.82
N ASP A 146 -6.10 -14.32 8.11
CA ASP A 146 -7.30 -13.70 8.67
C ASP A 146 -7.35 -12.17 8.46
N SER A 147 -6.19 -11.52 8.54
CA SER A 147 -6.11 -10.05 8.45
C SER A 147 -6.38 -9.52 7.04
N SER A 148 -5.95 -10.25 6.00
CA SER A 148 -6.09 -9.84 4.61
C SER A 148 -7.13 -10.65 3.84
N GLN A 149 -7.65 -11.74 4.41
CA GLN A 149 -8.56 -12.69 3.76
C GLN A 149 -8.02 -13.14 2.39
N SER A 150 -6.75 -13.51 2.40
CA SER A 150 -6.01 -13.97 1.21
C SER A 150 -5.26 -15.26 1.49
N CYS A 151 -5.02 -16.03 0.45
CA CYS A 151 -4.25 -17.25 0.51
C CYS A 151 -2.75 -16.95 0.62
N ILE A 152 -2.06 -17.62 1.56
CA ILE A 152 -0.62 -17.55 1.76
C ILE A 152 -0.02 -18.95 1.86
N GLY A 153 1.30 -19.04 1.74
CA GLY A 153 2.05 -20.29 1.88
C GLY A 153 2.55 -20.87 0.55
N ASP A 154 3.28 -21.98 0.65
CA ASP A 154 4.09 -22.52 -0.44
C ASP A 154 3.28 -23.07 -1.63
N HIS A 155 2.05 -23.51 -1.42
CA HIS A 155 1.23 -24.01 -2.53
C HIS A 155 0.99 -22.94 -3.60
N GLY A 156 0.54 -21.74 -3.18
CA GLY A 156 0.33 -20.62 -4.08
C GLY A 156 1.62 -20.14 -4.71
N ARG A 157 2.70 -20.09 -3.93
CA ARG A 157 4.02 -19.68 -4.40
C ARG A 157 4.56 -20.60 -5.51
N ARG A 158 4.40 -21.92 -5.39
CA ARG A 158 4.79 -22.88 -6.43
C ARG A 158 4.03 -22.65 -7.75
N LEU A 159 2.74 -22.36 -7.68
CA LEU A 159 1.96 -22.02 -8.88
C LEU A 159 2.51 -20.76 -9.55
N LEU A 160 2.78 -19.70 -8.78
CA LEU A 160 3.31 -18.43 -9.31
C LEU A 160 4.66 -18.59 -10.01
N GLN A 161 5.49 -19.52 -9.58
CA GLN A 161 6.79 -19.80 -10.22
C GLN A 161 6.66 -20.45 -11.60
N THR A 162 5.48 -20.97 -11.96
CA THR A 162 5.22 -21.66 -13.23
C THR A 162 4.47 -20.81 -14.26
N ILE A 163 4.15 -19.57 -13.95
CA ILE A 163 3.38 -18.68 -14.83
C ILE A 163 4.20 -17.46 -15.25
N TRP A 164 3.89 -16.90 -16.41
CA TRP A 164 4.50 -15.67 -16.96
C TRP A 164 3.40 -14.65 -17.28
N PRO A 165 2.94 -13.87 -16.31
CA PRO A 165 1.88 -12.89 -16.54
C PRO A 165 2.40 -11.66 -17.29
N ASP A 166 1.49 -11.01 -18.03
CA ASP A 166 1.79 -9.74 -18.67
C ASP A 166 1.99 -8.63 -17.63
N LEU A 167 1.13 -8.59 -16.62
CA LEU A 167 1.12 -7.57 -15.57
C LEU A 167 1.00 -8.23 -14.19
N ALA A 168 1.83 -7.79 -13.25
CA ALA A 168 1.64 -8.08 -11.83
C ALA A 168 1.42 -6.78 -11.07
N PHE A 169 0.23 -6.62 -10.50
CA PHE A 169 -0.11 -5.50 -9.64
C PHE A 169 0.14 -5.89 -8.19
N VAL A 170 1.01 -5.15 -7.53
CA VAL A 170 1.48 -5.44 -6.17
C VAL A 170 1.06 -4.32 -5.22
N SER A 171 0.63 -4.69 -4.03
CA SER A 171 0.36 -3.79 -2.92
C SER A 171 1.47 -3.87 -1.86
N CYS A 172 1.53 -2.87 -0.98
CA CYS A 172 2.42 -2.91 0.18
C CYS A 172 1.76 -2.30 1.42
N ASN A 173 2.36 -2.53 2.57
CA ASN A 173 2.00 -1.86 3.81
C ASN A 173 2.73 -0.53 3.96
N GLY A 174 3.97 -0.47 3.50
CA GLY A 174 4.80 0.72 3.45
C GLY A 174 5.79 0.63 2.30
N TRP A 175 6.20 1.77 1.78
CA TRP A 175 7.18 1.89 0.72
C TRP A 175 8.05 3.13 0.92
N ASP A 176 9.31 3.04 0.49
CA ASP A 176 10.32 4.05 0.79
C ASP A 176 11.46 3.97 -0.25
N LEU A 177 12.14 5.09 -0.49
CA LEU A 177 13.25 5.16 -1.46
C LEU A 177 14.42 4.23 -1.10
N GLU A 178 14.73 4.10 0.19
CA GLU A 178 15.85 3.29 0.66
C GLU A 178 15.46 1.84 0.91
N LYS A 179 14.30 1.62 1.55
CA LYS A 179 13.84 0.30 1.98
C LYS A 179 13.05 -0.45 0.91
N GLY A 180 12.63 0.27 -0.15
CA GLY A 180 11.76 -0.31 -1.17
C GLY A 180 10.34 -0.58 -0.67
N ILE A 181 9.70 -1.63 -1.15
CA ILE A 181 8.39 -2.09 -0.69
C ILE A 181 8.54 -3.16 0.39
N THR A 182 7.69 -3.09 1.43
CA THR A 182 7.83 -3.92 2.63
C THR A 182 6.51 -4.57 3.08
N ALA A 183 6.61 -5.66 3.82
CA ALA A 183 5.51 -6.40 4.42
C ALA A 183 5.80 -6.79 5.88
N PRO A 184 4.77 -6.96 6.74
CA PRO A 184 4.97 -7.26 8.15
C PRO A 184 5.38 -8.72 8.41
N THR A 185 5.14 -9.65 7.49
CA THR A 185 5.49 -11.08 7.67
C THR A 185 6.34 -11.60 6.50
N GLU A 186 7.20 -12.56 6.80
CA GLU A 186 8.05 -13.22 5.81
C GLU A 186 7.22 -13.92 4.74
N GLU A 187 6.15 -14.63 5.13
CA GLU A 187 5.27 -15.34 4.19
C GLU A 187 4.66 -14.39 3.15
N LYS A 188 4.19 -13.21 3.59
CA LYS A 188 3.65 -12.18 2.67
C LYS A 188 4.72 -11.59 1.77
N ALA A 189 5.90 -11.31 2.31
CA ALA A 189 7.00 -10.80 1.51
C ALA A 189 7.44 -11.82 0.45
N ALA A 190 7.55 -13.09 0.81
CA ALA A 190 7.89 -14.17 -0.10
C ALA A 190 6.84 -14.36 -1.20
N LEU A 191 5.55 -14.38 -0.84
CA LEU A 191 4.45 -14.46 -1.81
C LEU A 191 4.51 -13.31 -2.81
N LYS A 192 4.67 -12.07 -2.34
CA LYS A 192 4.72 -10.88 -3.22
C LYS A 192 5.94 -10.88 -4.14
N ARG A 193 7.08 -11.40 -3.70
CA ARG A 193 8.23 -11.63 -4.59
C ARG A 193 7.87 -12.60 -5.71
N ASP A 194 7.20 -13.71 -5.40
CA ASP A 194 6.80 -14.70 -6.40
C ASP A 194 5.71 -14.15 -7.35
N LEU A 195 4.78 -13.29 -6.87
CA LEU A 195 3.79 -12.61 -7.72
C LEU A 195 4.46 -11.76 -8.82
N MET A 196 5.62 -11.18 -8.53
CA MET A 196 6.36 -10.32 -9.46
C MET A 196 7.39 -11.07 -10.32
N ALA A 197 7.86 -12.23 -9.88
CA ALA A 197 9.10 -12.84 -10.36
C ALA A 197 9.18 -12.98 -11.88
N ASN A 198 8.13 -13.49 -12.52
CA ASN A 198 8.08 -13.77 -13.95
C ASN A 198 7.21 -12.77 -14.74
N ALA A 199 6.69 -11.72 -14.09
CA ALA A 199 5.83 -10.75 -14.74
C ALA A 199 6.63 -9.84 -15.68
N ARG A 200 6.07 -9.59 -16.87
CA ARG A 200 6.66 -8.65 -17.82
C ARG A 200 6.65 -7.22 -17.29
N ARG A 201 5.57 -6.81 -16.63
CA ARG A 201 5.48 -5.54 -15.90
C ARG A 201 5.15 -5.79 -14.43
N ARG A 202 5.88 -5.13 -13.56
CA ARG A 202 5.75 -5.19 -12.09
C ARG A 202 5.34 -3.83 -11.60
N ILE A 203 4.07 -3.70 -11.22
CA ILE A 203 3.40 -2.42 -10.99
C ILE A 203 3.02 -2.32 -9.51
N LEU A 204 3.59 -1.36 -8.80
CA LEU A 204 3.18 -1.03 -7.43
C LEU A 204 1.95 -0.13 -7.46
N LEU A 205 0.89 -0.52 -6.74
CA LEU A 205 -0.25 0.36 -6.44
C LEU A 205 -0.23 0.72 -4.96
N ALA A 206 0.13 1.96 -4.64
CA ALA A 206 0.24 2.39 -3.26
C ALA A 206 -0.10 3.87 -3.11
N ASP A 207 -1.01 4.18 -2.21
CA ASP A 207 -1.32 5.57 -1.87
C ASP A 207 -0.15 6.25 -1.14
N SER A 208 -0.08 7.58 -1.29
CA SER A 208 0.98 8.43 -0.74
C SER A 208 1.09 8.36 0.78
N SER A 209 0.00 8.02 1.48
CA SER A 209 -0.01 7.89 2.95
C SER A 209 0.90 6.77 3.46
N LYS A 210 1.25 5.79 2.60
CA LYS A 210 2.16 4.68 2.90
C LYS A 210 3.62 5.02 2.64
N TYR A 211 3.91 6.13 1.98
CA TYR A 211 5.28 6.55 1.70
C TYR A 211 6.05 6.89 2.98
N GLY A 212 7.29 6.44 3.04
CA GLY A 212 8.17 6.59 4.19
C GLY A 212 7.83 5.67 5.37
N ALA A 213 6.79 4.84 5.27
CA ALA A 213 6.52 3.78 6.23
C ALA A 213 7.17 2.46 5.78
N TRP A 214 7.53 1.60 6.74
CA TRP A 214 8.12 0.30 6.44
C TRP A 214 7.68 -0.77 7.44
N SER A 215 7.80 -2.02 7.03
CA SER A 215 7.59 -3.21 7.84
C SER A 215 8.87 -4.06 7.90
N LEU A 216 8.85 -5.12 8.70
CA LEU A 216 10.04 -5.90 9.02
C LEU A 216 10.70 -6.56 7.80
N PHE A 217 9.91 -7.05 6.83
CA PHE A 217 10.40 -7.85 5.71
C PHE A 217 10.39 -7.03 4.42
N ASN A 218 11.55 -6.91 3.78
CA ASN A 218 11.66 -6.32 2.45
C ASN A 218 11.05 -7.27 1.41
N ILE A 219 10.23 -6.72 0.52
CA ILE A 219 9.67 -7.42 -0.64
C ILE A 219 10.64 -7.24 -1.81
N ALA A 220 10.90 -5.99 -2.20
CA ALA A 220 11.77 -5.65 -3.31
C ALA A 220 12.22 -4.18 -3.24
N PRO A 221 13.39 -3.84 -3.82
CA PRO A 221 13.76 -2.44 -4.03
C PRO A 221 12.85 -1.81 -5.09
N LEU A 222 12.60 -0.50 -5.01
CA LEU A 222 11.76 0.19 -5.99
C LEU A 222 12.29 0.05 -7.42
N ALA A 223 13.61 0.04 -7.62
CA ALA A 223 14.24 -0.12 -8.92
C ALA A 223 13.93 -1.47 -9.62
N SER A 224 13.41 -2.47 -8.92
CA SER A 224 12.97 -3.74 -9.51
C SER A 224 11.56 -3.69 -10.10
N LEU A 225 10.81 -2.64 -9.81
CA LEU A 225 9.50 -2.38 -10.40
C LEU A 225 9.66 -1.83 -11.83
N THR A 226 8.61 -1.94 -12.63
CA THR A 226 8.51 -1.25 -13.93
C THR A 226 7.73 0.04 -13.80
N ASP A 227 6.75 0.07 -12.90
CA ASP A 227 5.85 1.20 -12.71
C ASP A 227 5.49 1.37 -11.23
N ILE A 228 5.27 2.61 -10.83
CA ILE A 228 4.71 3.00 -9.53
C ILE A 228 3.50 3.89 -9.81
N VAL A 229 2.32 3.46 -9.37
CA VAL A 229 1.08 4.24 -9.46
C VAL A 229 0.73 4.72 -8.06
N THR A 230 0.66 6.02 -7.88
CA THR A 230 0.33 6.67 -6.60
C THR A 230 -0.54 7.90 -6.83
N ASP A 231 -1.14 8.43 -5.77
CA ASP A 231 -2.00 9.62 -5.84
C ASP A 231 -1.21 10.94 -5.83
N ALA A 232 -1.92 12.04 -6.10
CA ALA A 232 -1.36 13.38 -6.22
C ALA A 232 -0.84 14.00 -4.90
N ASN A 233 -1.07 13.36 -3.74
CA ASN A 233 -0.63 13.88 -2.45
C ASN A 233 0.83 13.53 -2.11
N LEU A 234 1.56 12.86 -3.01
CA LEU A 234 2.97 12.56 -2.80
C LEU A 234 3.80 13.88 -2.81
N PRO A 235 4.70 14.10 -1.84
CA PRO A 235 5.52 15.33 -1.78
C PRO A 235 6.37 15.52 -3.03
N ASP A 236 6.50 16.77 -3.52
CA ASP A 236 7.22 17.09 -4.77
C ASP A 236 8.67 16.58 -4.77
N LYS A 237 9.41 16.79 -3.66
CA LYS A 237 10.78 16.25 -3.51
C LYS A 237 10.86 14.74 -3.67
N THR A 238 9.81 14.02 -3.25
CA THR A 238 9.74 12.57 -3.41
C THR A 238 9.46 12.20 -4.86
N ARG A 239 8.58 12.94 -5.55
CA ARG A 239 8.32 12.74 -6.97
C ARG A 239 9.59 12.93 -7.79
N GLU A 240 10.30 14.04 -7.59
CA GLU A 240 11.58 14.32 -8.25
C GLU A 240 12.59 13.17 -8.03
N ALA A 241 12.70 12.67 -6.79
CA ALA A 241 13.60 11.56 -6.49
C ALA A 241 13.15 10.24 -7.17
N LEU A 242 11.85 9.95 -7.22
CA LEU A 242 11.31 8.76 -7.89
C LEU A 242 11.51 8.82 -9.42
N GLU A 243 11.38 9.98 -10.03
CA GLU A 243 11.60 10.20 -11.46
C GLU A 243 13.05 9.91 -11.90
N THR A 244 14.01 9.93 -10.96
CA THR A 244 15.39 9.51 -11.22
C THR A 244 15.59 8.00 -11.23
N LEU A 245 14.62 7.23 -10.75
CA LEU A 245 14.67 5.78 -10.72
C LEU A 245 14.21 5.16 -12.06
N SER A 246 14.48 3.86 -12.23
CA SER A 246 14.07 3.10 -13.42
C SER A 246 12.55 2.96 -13.59
N PRO A 247 11.71 2.80 -12.55
CA PRO A 247 10.26 2.68 -12.70
C PRO A 247 9.62 3.94 -13.25
N GLN A 248 8.64 3.78 -14.14
CA GLN A 248 7.77 4.88 -14.55
C GLN A 248 6.87 5.29 -13.39
N LEU A 249 6.93 6.56 -12.99
CA LEU A 249 6.01 7.12 -12.01
C LEU A 249 4.72 7.57 -12.72
N ILE A 250 3.57 7.11 -12.24
CA ILE A 250 2.23 7.47 -12.71
C ILE A 250 1.50 8.10 -11.53
N ILE A 251 1.18 9.37 -11.66
CA ILE A 251 0.38 10.10 -10.66
C ILE A 251 -1.09 10.01 -11.08
N ALA A 252 -1.91 9.48 -10.19
CA ALA A 252 -3.36 9.38 -10.35
C ALA A 252 -4.03 10.64 -9.79
N ASP A 253 -4.93 11.22 -10.58
CA ASP A 253 -5.72 12.42 -10.25
C ASP A 253 -7.14 12.08 -9.79
#